data_0ccc0bda4796e443e7cffe07c2b46978
#
_entry.id   0ccc0bda4796e443e7cffe07c2b46978
#
_cell.length_a   1.000
_cell.length_b   1.000
_cell.length_c   1.000
_cell.angle_alpha   90.00
_cell.angle_beta   90.00
_cell.angle_gamma   90.00
#
_symmetry.space_group_name_H-M   'P 1'
#
loop_
_entity.id
_entity.type
_entity.pdbx_description
1 polymer ?
#
loop_
_entity_poly.entity_id
_entity_poly.type
_entity_poly.pdbx_seq_one_letter_code
_entity_poly.pdbx_strand_id
1 'polypeptide(L)'
;MKNKKSMMNLAISNLFLVFLGAGLVIPVLPTLKEQMHFSGTTMGMMISIFAIAQLVASPVAGALSDKIGRKKLIAIGMIIFSFSELLFGLAQAKTGFYISRALGGVAAAMLMPSVTAYVADMTTIAERPKAMGLVSAAISGGFIIGPGVGGFIAHFGIRVPFYVAAILAFLGFILTITILREPERTIESHQEIEKVSFLDILKNPLFGSLYYNFDFIIWFTGL
;
A
#
# COMPACT_ATOMS: atom_id res chain seq x y z
N MET A 1 -27.70 -2.26 -6.05
CA MET A 1 -26.66 -1.75 -6.97
C MET A 1 -25.93 -0.50 -6.47
N LYS A 2 -26.59 0.56 -6.01
CA LYS A 2 -25.93 1.78 -5.49
C LYS A 2 -24.93 1.51 -4.34
N ASN A 3 -25.26 0.59 -3.44
CA ASN A 3 -24.44 0.27 -2.28
C ASN A 3 -23.13 -0.49 -2.63
N LYS A 4 -23.16 -1.40 -3.63
CA LYS A 4 -22.01 -2.18 -4.09
C LYS A 4 -20.88 -1.28 -4.66
N LYS A 5 -21.25 -0.35 -5.56
CA LYS A 5 -20.31 0.61 -6.16
C LYS A 5 -19.71 1.54 -5.11
N SER A 6 -20.50 1.99 -4.12
CA SER A 6 -20.01 2.84 -3.03
C SER A 6 -18.98 2.12 -2.16
N MET A 7 -19.23 0.86 -1.81
CA MET A 7 -18.30 0.04 -1.03
C MET A 7 -16.98 -0.20 -1.77
N MET A 8 -17.05 -0.52 -3.07
CA MET A 8 -15.87 -0.70 -3.91
C MET A 8 -15.05 0.60 -4.01
N ASN A 9 -15.72 1.74 -4.26
CA ASN A 9 -15.04 3.03 -4.31
C ASN A 9 -14.36 3.39 -2.98
N LEU A 10 -15.00 3.10 -1.85
CA LEU A 10 -14.41 3.33 -0.53
C LEU A 10 -13.14 2.47 -0.33
N ALA A 11 -13.19 1.19 -0.70
CA ALA A 11 -12.01 0.32 -0.59
C ALA A 11 -10.85 0.84 -1.47
N ILE A 12 -11.14 1.26 -2.70
CA ILE A 12 -10.15 1.84 -3.61
C ILE A 12 -9.62 3.19 -3.08
N SER A 13 -10.50 4.02 -2.49
CA SER A 13 -10.08 5.29 -1.87
C SER A 13 -9.15 5.08 -0.67
N ASN A 14 -9.36 4.04 0.14
CA ASN A 14 -8.45 3.68 1.22
C ASN A 14 -7.05 3.35 0.69
N LEU A 15 -6.98 2.60 -0.41
CA LEU A 15 -5.71 2.28 -1.05
C LEU A 15 -5.03 3.55 -1.59
N PHE A 16 -5.80 4.43 -2.24
CA PHE A 16 -5.29 5.74 -2.68
C PHE A 16 -4.70 6.55 -1.51
N LEU A 17 -5.39 6.62 -0.37
CA LEU A 17 -4.91 7.35 0.81
C LEU A 17 -3.57 6.80 1.34
N VAL A 18 -3.39 5.49 1.34
CA VAL A 18 -2.13 4.87 1.79
C VAL A 18 -0.97 5.23 0.85
N PHE A 19 -1.18 5.14 -0.45
CA PHE A 19 -0.14 5.48 -1.42
C PHE A 19 0.08 6.99 -1.53
N LEU A 20 -0.94 7.81 -1.29
CA LEU A 20 -0.79 9.25 -1.12
C LEU A 20 0.09 9.56 0.10
N GLY A 21 -0.19 8.95 1.26
CA GLY A 21 0.63 9.09 2.46
C GLY A 21 2.08 8.67 2.24
N ALA A 22 2.32 7.54 1.55
CA ALA A 22 3.67 7.14 1.16
C ALA A 22 4.35 8.19 0.25
N GLY A 23 3.60 8.81 -0.66
CA GLY A 23 4.09 9.88 -1.53
C GLY A 23 4.39 11.20 -0.80
N LEU A 24 3.65 11.53 0.27
CA LEU A 24 3.86 12.73 1.09
C LEU A 24 5.28 12.81 1.68
N VAL A 25 5.89 11.66 1.94
CA VAL A 25 7.24 11.57 2.55
C VAL A 25 8.31 12.15 1.63
N ILE A 26 8.19 11.92 0.32
CA ILE A 26 9.24 12.22 -0.65
C ILE A 26 9.69 13.70 -0.60
N PRO A 27 8.81 14.72 -0.69
CA PRO A 27 9.22 16.13 -0.66
C PRO A 27 9.66 16.60 0.73
N VAL A 28 9.27 15.89 1.77
CA VAL A 28 9.59 16.25 3.16
C VAL A 28 10.99 15.74 3.54
N LEU A 29 11.49 14.67 2.92
CA LEU A 29 12.78 14.06 3.25
C LEU A 29 13.97 15.03 3.21
N PRO A 30 14.16 15.90 2.18
CA PRO A 30 15.27 16.84 2.15
C PRO A 30 15.25 17.82 3.33
N THR A 31 14.09 18.42 3.60
CA THR A 31 13.93 19.36 4.71
C THR A 31 14.09 18.68 6.08
N LEU A 32 13.60 17.44 6.22
CA LEU A 32 13.79 16.64 7.42
C LEU A 32 15.27 16.31 7.65
N LYS A 33 16.01 16.00 6.57
CA LYS A 33 17.45 15.75 6.61
C LYS A 33 18.18 16.96 7.17
N GLU A 34 17.86 18.17 6.71
CA GLU A 34 18.49 19.41 7.17
C GLU A 34 18.14 19.71 8.64
N GLN A 35 16.86 19.71 9.00
CA GLN A 35 16.39 20.06 10.35
C GLN A 35 16.87 19.08 11.43
N MET A 36 16.93 17.79 11.10
CA MET A 36 17.31 16.73 12.04
C MET A 36 18.78 16.33 11.93
N HIS A 37 19.55 16.99 11.06
CA HIS A 37 20.95 16.63 10.75
C HIS A 37 21.15 15.14 10.40
N PHE A 38 20.20 14.58 9.63
CA PHE A 38 20.26 13.18 9.23
C PHE A 38 21.16 12.98 8.03
N SER A 39 21.86 11.83 7.98
CA SER A 39 22.66 11.43 6.82
C SER A 39 21.78 10.97 5.66
N GLY A 40 22.32 10.97 4.44
CA GLY A 40 21.65 10.37 3.28
C GLY A 40 21.32 8.89 3.50
N THR A 41 22.19 8.16 4.20
CA THR A 41 21.97 6.77 4.60
C THR A 41 20.72 6.62 5.47
N THR A 42 20.49 7.54 6.44
CA THR A 42 19.30 7.53 7.29
C THR A 42 18.03 7.70 6.42
N MET A 43 18.06 8.58 5.42
CA MET A 43 16.93 8.78 4.51
C MET A 43 16.67 7.54 3.65
N GLY A 44 17.72 6.95 3.07
CA GLY A 44 17.60 5.72 2.30
C GLY A 44 17.06 4.56 3.15
N MET A 45 17.49 4.44 4.40
CA MET A 45 16.96 3.43 5.33
C MET A 45 15.48 3.60 5.63
N MET A 46 14.96 4.82 5.75
CA MET A 46 13.51 5.07 5.93
C MET A 46 12.68 4.52 4.78
N ILE A 47 13.17 4.67 3.54
CA ILE A 47 12.50 4.15 2.34
C ILE A 47 12.64 2.62 2.29
N SER A 48 13.84 2.11 2.53
CA SER A 48 14.13 0.67 2.48
C SER A 48 13.35 -0.11 3.56
N ILE A 49 13.27 0.40 4.78
CA ILE A 49 12.53 -0.25 5.87
C ILE A 49 11.05 -0.39 5.52
N PHE A 50 10.43 0.64 4.93
CA PHE A 50 9.05 0.56 4.45
C PHE A 50 8.89 -0.56 3.41
N ALA A 51 9.74 -0.57 2.39
CA ALA A 51 9.68 -1.55 1.30
C ALA A 51 9.94 -2.98 1.79
N ILE A 52 10.92 -3.18 2.66
CA ILE A 52 11.25 -4.49 3.25
C ILE A 52 10.10 -4.97 4.13
N ALA A 53 9.56 -4.12 5.01
CA ALA A 53 8.44 -4.46 5.86
C ALA A 53 7.21 -4.86 5.02
N GLN A 54 6.93 -4.12 3.94
CA GLN A 54 5.85 -4.44 3.01
C GLN A 54 6.10 -5.78 2.32
N LEU A 55 7.30 -6.02 1.81
CA LEU A 55 7.66 -7.27 1.14
C LEU A 55 7.49 -8.48 2.06
N VAL A 56 8.04 -8.40 3.28
CA VAL A 56 8.01 -9.51 4.25
C VAL A 56 6.59 -9.77 4.75
N ALA A 57 5.80 -8.73 4.99
CA ALA A 57 4.43 -8.86 5.49
C ALA A 57 3.42 -9.29 4.41
N SER A 58 3.68 -9.04 3.12
CA SER A 58 2.71 -9.29 2.04
C SER A 58 2.21 -10.73 1.93
N PRO A 59 3.05 -11.78 1.99
CA PRO A 59 2.56 -13.16 1.92
C PRO A 59 1.65 -13.52 3.11
N VAL A 60 2.04 -13.06 4.32
CA VAL A 60 1.27 -13.28 5.54
C VAL A 60 -0.07 -12.53 5.49
N ALA A 61 -0.04 -11.30 5.02
CA ALA A 61 -1.24 -10.47 4.88
C ALA A 61 -2.23 -11.06 3.85
N GLY A 62 -1.73 -11.59 2.72
CA GLY A 62 -2.57 -12.29 1.76
C GLY A 62 -3.28 -13.50 2.37
N ALA A 63 -2.55 -14.39 3.03
CA ALA A 63 -3.11 -15.55 3.70
C ALA A 63 -4.08 -15.17 4.84
N LEU A 64 -3.77 -14.10 5.58
CA LEU A 64 -4.62 -13.59 6.64
C LEU A 64 -5.92 -12.99 6.10
N SER A 65 -5.87 -12.29 4.97
CA SER A 65 -7.03 -11.76 4.25
C SER A 65 -8.04 -12.87 3.91
N ASP A 66 -7.52 -14.03 3.51
CA ASP A 66 -8.35 -15.19 3.20
C ASP A 66 -8.98 -15.82 4.47
N LYS A 67 -8.29 -15.77 5.59
CA LYS A 67 -8.76 -16.39 6.85
C LYS A 67 -9.76 -15.53 7.63
N ILE A 68 -9.43 -14.26 7.86
CA ILE A 68 -10.24 -13.38 8.73
C ILE A 68 -11.24 -12.51 7.97
N GLY A 69 -11.13 -12.46 6.63
CA GLY A 69 -11.99 -11.67 5.75
C GLY A 69 -11.33 -10.38 5.27
N ARG A 70 -11.76 -9.93 4.07
CA ARG A 70 -11.21 -8.76 3.38
C ARG A 70 -11.45 -7.46 4.16
N LYS A 71 -12.70 -7.22 4.58
CA LYS A 71 -13.10 -6.04 5.35
C LYS A 71 -12.26 -5.85 6.61
N LYS A 72 -12.10 -6.93 7.38
CA LYS A 72 -11.38 -6.86 8.65
C LYS A 72 -9.92 -6.49 8.44
N LEU A 73 -9.27 -7.08 7.43
CA LEU A 73 -7.88 -6.80 7.17
C LEU A 73 -7.67 -5.39 6.61
N ILE A 74 -8.59 -4.88 5.77
CA ILE A 74 -8.59 -3.48 5.34
C ILE A 74 -8.71 -2.55 6.55
N ALA A 75 -9.62 -2.82 7.48
CA ALA A 75 -9.78 -2.00 8.68
C ALA A 75 -8.52 -2.00 9.56
N ILE A 76 -7.93 -3.18 9.81
CA ILE A 76 -6.68 -3.30 10.57
C ILE A 76 -5.54 -2.56 9.88
N GLY A 77 -5.41 -2.70 8.55
CA GLY A 77 -4.40 -1.97 7.78
C GLY A 77 -4.56 -0.45 7.88
N MET A 78 -5.80 0.06 7.79
CA MET A 78 -6.07 1.50 7.90
C MET A 78 -5.72 2.07 9.27
N ILE A 79 -6.04 1.37 10.37
CA ILE A 79 -5.71 1.86 11.71
C ILE A 79 -4.20 1.79 11.97
N ILE A 80 -3.51 0.75 11.50
CA ILE A 80 -2.04 0.66 11.60
C ILE A 80 -1.40 1.77 10.77
N PHE A 81 -1.91 2.06 9.57
CA PHE A 81 -1.40 3.14 8.73
C PHE A 81 -1.61 4.50 9.38
N SER A 82 -2.79 4.77 9.93
CA SER A 82 -3.07 6.00 10.68
C SER A 82 -2.07 6.20 11.84
N PHE A 83 -1.85 5.14 12.62
CA PHE A 83 -0.89 5.17 13.72
C PHE A 83 0.55 5.35 13.24
N SER A 84 0.93 4.73 12.12
CA SER A 84 2.23 4.91 11.47
C SER A 84 2.48 6.38 11.10
N GLU A 85 1.53 7.03 10.42
CA GLU A 85 1.66 8.43 10.00
C GLU A 85 1.68 9.38 11.21
N LEU A 86 0.86 9.13 12.22
CA LEU A 86 0.88 9.89 13.47
C LEU A 86 2.25 9.77 14.17
N LEU A 87 2.79 8.57 14.27
CA LEU A 87 4.11 8.32 14.85
C LEU A 87 5.21 9.02 14.06
N PHE A 88 5.14 9.04 12.73
CA PHE A 88 6.10 9.76 11.91
C PHE A 88 6.06 11.27 12.21
N GLY A 89 4.86 11.85 12.31
CA GLY A 89 4.69 13.26 12.64
C GLY A 89 5.20 13.62 14.05
N LEU A 90 5.11 12.70 15.01
CA LEU A 90 5.55 12.90 16.41
C LEU A 90 7.02 12.55 16.64
N ALA A 91 7.66 11.79 15.73
CA ALA A 91 9.00 11.30 15.92
C ALA A 91 10.04 12.43 16.07
N GLN A 92 10.92 12.28 17.05
CA GLN A 92 12.05 13.18 17.31
C GLN A 92 13.40 12.49 17.15
N ALA A 93 13.42 11.16 17.19
CA ALA A 93 14.61 10.35 17.03
C ALA A 93 14.52 9.43 15.79
N LYS A 94 15.66 9.06 15.22
CA LYS A 94 15.76 8.15 14.07
C LYS A 94 14.92 6.87 14.25
N THR A 95 14.96 6.30 15.45
CA THR A 95 14.23 5.08 15.80
C THR A 95 12.72 5.23 15.60
N GLY A 96 12.14 6.39 16.00
CA GLY A 96 10.71 6.66 15.81
C GLY A 96 10.32 6.68 14.33
N PHE A 97 11.14 7.30 13.48
CA PHE A 97 10.93 7.31 12.03
C PHE A 97 11.03 5.90 11.43
N TYR A 98 12.01 5.09 11.86
CA TYR A 98 12.16 3.70 11.38
C TYR A 98 10.99 2.82 11.78
N ILE A 99 10.53 2.91 13.03
CA ILE A 99 9.35 2.16 13.50
C ILE A 99 8.11 2.58 12.73
N SER A 100 7.91 3.87 12.53
CA SER A 100 6.82 4.37 11.69
C SER A 100 6.87 3.79 10.28
N ARG A 101 8.02 3.81 9.62
CA ARG A 101 8.16 3.27 8.27
C ARG A 101 7.92 1.76 8.21
N ALA A 102 8.37 1.01 9.21
CA ALA A 102 8.06 -0.42 9.32
C ALA A 102 6.56 -0.69 9.46
N LEU A 103 5.90 0.05 10.35
CA LEU A 103 4.43 -0.05 10.52
C LEU A 103 3.68 0.33 9.26
N GLY A 104 4.09 1.42 8.58
CA GLY A 104 3.52 1.84 7.31
C GLY A 104 3.65 0.78 6.21
N GLY A 105 4.81 0.12 6.13
CA GLY A 105 5.05 -1.00 5.22
C GLY A 105 4.14 -2.20 5.50
N VAL A 106 3.99 -2.58 6.77
CA VAL A 106 3.07 -3.64 7.21
C VAL A 106 1.62 -3.28 6.85
N ALA A 107 1.20 -2.04 7.09
CA ALA A 107 -0.14 -1.57 6.74
C ALA A 107 -0.39 -1.64 5.23
N ALA A 108 0.56 -1.20 4.40
CA ALA A 108 0.48 -1.29 2.95
C ALA A 108 0.39 -2.74 2.46
N ALA A 109 1.15 -3.65 3.10
CA ALA A 109 1.08 -5.08 2.84
C ALA A 109 -0.29 -5.68 3.12
N MET A 110 -0.98 -5.21 4.16
CA MET A 110 -2.34 -5.65 4.49
C MET A 110 -3.38 -5.08 3.53
N LEU A 111 -3.23 -3.82 3.14
CA LEU A 111 -4.23 -3.10 2.35
C LEU A 111 -4.22 -3.50 0.88
N MET A 112 -3.06 -3.56 0.24
CA MET A 112 -2.95 -3.78 -1.19
C MET A 112 -3.61 -5.10 -1.65
N PRO A 113 -3.24 -6.29 -1.11
CA PRO A 113 -3.87 -7.53 -1.53
C PRO A 113 -5.34 -7.63 -1.10
N SER A 114 -5.69 -7.11 0.09
CA SER A 114 -7.05 -7.18 0.59
C SER A 114 -8.04 -6.33 -0.21
N VAL A 115 -7.64 -5.11 -0.59
CA VAL A 115 -8.47 -4.25 -1.47
C VAL A 115 -8.58 -4.85 -2.86
N THR A 116 -7.48 -5.34 -3.42
CA THR A 116 -7.49 -5.98 -4.74
C THR A 116 -8.42 -7.19 -4.76
N ALA A 117 -8.32 -8.07 -3.74
CA ALA A 117 -9.21 -9.21 -3.59
C ALA A 117 -10.66 -8.78 -3.33
N TYR A 118 -10.89 -7.78 -2.48
CA TYR A 118 -12.22 -7.22 -2.23
C TYR A 118 -12.89 -6.74 -3.52
N VAL A 119 -12.15 -6.01 -4.35
CA VAL A 119 -12.64 -5.50 -5.63
C VAL A 119 -12.90 -6.66 -6.61
N ALA A 120 -12.04 -7.69 -6.63
CA ALA A 120 -12.23 -8.89 -7.45
C ALA A 120 -13.51 -9.65 -7.05
N ASP A 121 -13.73 -9.83 -5.73
CA ASP A 121 -14.92 -10.52 -5.19
C ASP A 121 -16.22 -9.72 -5.45
N MET A 122 -16.11 -8.40 -5.59
CA MET A 122 -17.22 -7.50 -5.87
C MET A 122 -17.49 -7.28 -7.36
N THR A 123 -16.75 -7.92 -8.28
CA THR A 123 -16.88 -7.68 -9.73
C THR A 123 -17.10 -8.98 -10.49
N THR A 124 -17.90 -8.91 -11.56
CA THR A 124 -18.00 -10.00 -12.54
C THR A 124 -16.72 -10.09 -13.38
N ILE A 125 -16.52 -11.22 -14.05
CA ILE A 125 -15.35 -11.44 -14.93
C ILE A 125 -15.23 -10.30 -15.97
N ALA A 126 -16.37 -9.86 -16.54
CA ALA A 126 -16.40 -8.79 -17.54
C ALA A 126 -16.05 -7.40 -16.97
N GLU A 127 -16.40 -7.12 -15.70
CA GLU A 127 -16.14 -5.84 -15.03
C GLU A 127 -14.74 -5.77 -14.40
N ARG A 128 -14.13 -6.92 -14.13
CA ARG A 128 -12.88 -7.05 -13.38
C ARG A 128 -11.71 -6.25 -13.97
N PRO A 129 -11.45 -6.27 -15.29
CA PRO A 129 -10.34 -5.49 -15.87
C PRO A 129 -10.48 -3.99 -15.61
N LYS A 130 -11.69 -3.44 -15.76
CA LYS A 130 -11.97 -2.03 -15.48
C LYS A 130 -11.78 -1.69 -14.00
N ALA A 131 -12.23 -2.56 -13.11
CA ALA A 131 -12.09 -2.36 -11.67
C ALA A 131 -10.63 -2.44 -11.23
N MET A 132 -9.84 -3.36 -11.77
CA MET A 132 -8.40 -3.43 -11.52
C MET A 132 -7.66 -2.21 -12.07
N GLY A 133 -8.09 -1.67 -13.22
CA GLY A 133 -7.60 -0.40 -13.72
C GLY A 133 -7.80 0.75 -12.73
N LEU A 134 -8.94 0.81 -12.04
CA LEU A 134 -9.19 1.80 -11.00
C LEU A 134 -8.30 1.59 -9.76
N VAL A 135 -8.04 0.34 -9.37
CA VAL A 135 -7.09 0.01 -8.29
C VAL A 135 -5.69 0.51 -8.65
N SER A 136 -5.21 0.21 -9.86
CA SER A 136 -3.91 0.68 -10.35
C SER A 136 -3.85 2.21 -10.44
N ALA A 137 -4.93 2.85 -10.90
CA ALA A 137 -5.03 4.31 -10.95
C ALA A 137 -5.00 4.95 -9.56
N ALA A 138 -5.60 4.31 -8.54
CA ALA A 138 -5.54 4.78 -7.16
C ALA A 138 -4.11 4.71 -6.60
N ILE A 139 -3.39 3.62 -6.85
CA ILE A 139 -1.99 3.44 -6.43
C ILE A 139 -1.10 4.51 -7.08
N SER A 140 -1.12 4.58 -8.41
CA SER A 140 -0.29 5.52 -9.17
C SER A 140 -0.68 6.98 -8.89
N GLY A 141 -1.98 7.26 -8.82
CA GLY A 141 -2.52 8.58 -8.49
C GLY A 141 -2.07 9.05 -7.10
N GLY A 142 -2.07 8.15 -6.10
CA GLY A 142 -1.55 8.44 -4.77
C GLY A 142 -0.08 8.85 -4.79
N PHE A 143 0.76 8.10 -5.48
CA PHE A 143 2.19 8.42 -5.63
C PHE A 143 2.47 9.69 -6.43
N ILE A 144 1.66 9.99 -7.45
CA ILE A 144 1.83 11.20 -8.29
C ILE A 144 1.35 12.45 -7.55
N ILE A 145 0.18 12.36 -6.91
CA ILE A 145 -0.46 13.50 -6.24
C ILE A 145 0.17 13.75 -4.87
N GLY A 146 0.62 12.70 -4.19
CA GLY A 146 1.20 12.75 -2.86
C GLY A 146 2.30 13.80 -2.71
N PRO A 147 3.35 13.81 -3.53
CA PRO A 147 4.41 14.81 -3.42
C PRO A 147 3.92 16.24 -3.60
N GLY A 148 3.00 16.50 -4.53
CA GLY A 148 2.42 17.83 -4.74
C GLY A 148 1.63 18.31 -3.52
N VAL A 149 0.72 17.49 -3.03
CA VAL A 149 -0.09 17.77 -1.83
C VAL A 149 0.81 17.89 -0.59
N GLY A 150 1.79 17.00 -0.44
CA GLY A 150 2.74 17.01 0.66
C GLY A 150 3.57 18.29 0.71
N GLY A 151 4.12 18.71 -0.43
CA GLY A 151 4.86 19.96 -0.54
C GLY A 151 4.01 21.19 -0.21
N PHE A 152 2.76 21.23 -0.71
CA PHE A 152 1.84 22.33 -0.39
C PHE A 152 1.49 22.40 1.10
N ILE A 153 1.12 21.26 1.70
CA ILE A 153 0.74 21.21 3.12
C ILE A 153 1.95 21.46 4.03
N ALA A 154 3.16 21.09 3.60
CA ALA A 154 4.38 21.31 4.36
C ALA A 154 4.70 22.81 4.60
N HIS A 155 4.10 23.73 3.84
CA HIS A 155 4.18 25.17 4.14
C HIS A 155 3.59 25.55 5.50
N PHE A 156 2.62 24.78 6.00
CA PHE A 156 2.04 24.98 7.34
C PHE A 156 2.85 24.29 8.45
N GLY A 157 3.90 23.61 8.08
CA GLY A 157 4.82 22.89 8.97
C GLY A 157 5.19 21.53 8.40
N ILE A 158 6.46 21.17 8.51
CA ILE A 158 7.03 19.93 7.91
C ILE A 158 6.33 18.63 8.39
N ARG A 159 5.70 18.67 9.57
CA ARG A 159 5.01 17.53 10.18
C ARG A 159 3.52 17.48 9.87
N VAL A 160 2.94 18.58 9.40
CA VAL A 160 1.50 18.71 9.14
C VAL A 160 0.99 17.70 8.11
N PRO A 161 1.70 17.40 7.00
CA PRO A 161 1.26 16.39 6.04
C PRO A 161 0.97 15.02 6.69
N PHE A 162 1.79 14.62 7.66
CA PHE A 162 1.65 13.33 8.34
C PHE A 162 0.45 13.30 9.29
N TYR A 163 0.17 14.39 9.98
CA TYR A 163 -1.03 14.48 10.81
C TYR A 163 -2.29 14.46 9.96
N VAL A 164 -2.29 15.13 8.81
CA VAL A 164 -3.41 15.08 7.85
C VAL A 164 -3.60 13.67 7.31
N ALA A 165 -2.52 12.99 6.90
CA ALA A 165 -2.58 11.61 6.45
C ALA A 165 -3.10 10.66 7.54
N ALA A 166 -2.66 10.83 8.80
CA ALA A 166 -3.13 10.05 9.93
C ALA A 166 -4.64 10.23 10.17
N ILE A 167 -5.14 11.46 10.13
CA ILE A 167 -6.57 11.77 10.30
C ILE A 167 -7.39 11.17 9.15
N LEU A 168 -6.95 11.35 7.91
CA LEU A 168 -7.65 10.79 6.74
C LEU A 168 -7.68 9.26 6.77
N ALA A 169 -6.58 8.61 7.18
CA ALA A 169 -6.53 7.18 7.35
C ALA A 169 -7.45 6.69 8.48
N PHE A 170 -7.52 7.43 9.58
CA PHE A 170 -8.44 7.13 10.68
C PHE A 170 -9.91 7.25 10.26
N LEU A 171 -10.25 8.29 9.50
CA LEU A 171 -11.58 8.42 8.90
C LEU A 171 -11.87 7.26 7.93
N GLY A 172 -10.90 6.88 7.10
CA GLY A 172 -11.00 5.70 6.24
C GLY A 172 -11.23 4.41 7.02
N PHE A 173 -10.59 4.23 8.18
CA PHE A 173 -10.88 3.13 9.10
C PHE A 173 -12.32 3.15 9.58
N ILE A 174 -12.82 4.28 10.08
CA ILE A 174 -14.21 4.42 10.54
C ILE A 174 -15.20 4.10 9.42
N LEU A 175 -14.98 4.66 8.23
CA LEU A 175 -15.82 4.40 7.07
C LEU A 175 -15.78 2.92 6.64
N THR A 176 -14.61 2.28 6.77
CA THR A 176 -14.45 0.86 6.48
C THR A 176 -15.29 -0.01 7.43
N ILE A 177 -15.23 0.23 8.72
CA ILE A 177 -16.00 -0.58 9.69
C ILE A 177 -17.50 -0.34 9.59
N THR A 178 -17.92 0.87 9.22
CA THR A 178 -19.36 1.27 9.15
C THR A 178 -20.01 0.93 7.82
N ILE A 179 -19.31 1.15 6.70
CA ILE A 179 -19.92 1.07 5.35
C ILE A 179 -19.56 -0.23 4.64
N LEU A 180 -18.30 -0.70 4.73
CA LEU A 180 -17.92 -1.94 4.05
C LEU A 180 -18.65 -3.13 4.65
N ARG A 181 -19.11 -4.03 3.78
CA ARG A 181 -19.59 -5.35 4.16
C ARG A 181 -18.62 -6.39 3.62
N GLU A 182 -18.47 -7.50 4.33
CA GLU A 182 -17.70 -8.62 3.82
C GLU A 182 -18.34 -9.12 2.53
N PRO A 183 -17.60 -9.26 1.41
CA PRO A 183 -18.15 -9.77 0.18
C PRO A 183 -18.56 -11.25 0.36
N GLU A 184 -19.69 -11.64 -0.24
CA GLU A 184 -20.04 -13.05 -0.34
C GLU A 184 -19.01 -13.71 -1.27
N ARG A 185 -18.32 -14.72 -0.76
CA ARG A 185 -17.34 -15.48 -1.56
C ARG A 185 -18.11 -16.31 -2.56
N THR A 186 -18.03 -15.96 -3.81
CA THR A 186 -18.53 -16.83 -4.89
C THR A 186 -17.60 -18.03 -4.99
N ILE A 187 -18.12 -19.22 -4.75
CA ILE A 187 -17.38 -20.51 -4.70
C ILE A 187 -16.65 -20.80 -6.02
N GLU A 188 -16.97 -20.12 -7.10
CA GLU A 188 -16.32 -20.25 -8.42
C GLU A 188 -14.85 -19.83 -8.47
N SER A 189 -14.29 -19.20 -7.41
CA SER A 189 -12.88 -18.82 -7.37
C SER A 189 -11.96 -19.88 -6.73
N HIS A 190 -12.50 -20.97 -6.23
CA HIS A 190 -11.74 -22.14 -5.79
C HIS A 190 -11.55 -23.15 -6.93
N GLN A 191 -11.01 -22.76 -8.07
CA GLN A 191 -10.06 -23.64 -8.70
C GLN A 191 -8.91 -23.75 -7.70
N GLU A 192 -8.67 -24.95 -7.20
CA GLU A 192 -7.49 -25.28 -6.39
C GLU A 192 -6.28 -24.65 -7.08
N ILE A 193 -5.85 -23.49 -6.56
CA ILE A 193 -4.53 -23.01 -6.91
C ILE A 193 -3.64 -24.05 -6.26
N GLU A 194 -3.18 -25.01 -7.06
CA GLU A 194 -2.10 -25.90 -6.68
C GLU A 194 -1.10 -25.06 -5.91
N LYS A 195 -0.76 -25.48 -4.70
CA LYS A 195 0.21 -24.76 -3.86
C LYS A 195 1.55 -24.80 -4.58
N VAL A 196 1.70 -23.95 -5.58
CA VAL A 196 2.96 -23.81 -6.32
C VAL A 196 3.94 -23.25 -5.30
N SER A 197 4.89 -24.07 -4.91
CA SER A 197 5.97 -23.65 -4.01
C SER A 197 6.74 -22.52 -4.68
N PHE A 198 7.15 -21.52 -3.91
CA PHE A 198 8.01 -20.45 -4.42
C PHE A 198 9.26 -20.99 -5.14
N LEU A 199 9.78 -22.14 -4.69
CA LEU A 199 10.88 -22.85 -5.32
C LEU A 199 10.51 -23.44 -6.69
N ASP A 200 9.26 -23.84 -6.91
CA ASP A 200 8.79 -24.37 -8.18
C ASP A 200 8.61 -23.25 -9.22
N ILE A 201 8.24 -22.06 -8.76
CA ILE A 201 8.20 -20.86 -9.61
C ILE A 201 9.61 -20.50 -10.09
N LEU A 202 10.59 -20.50 -9.19
CA LEU A 202 11.99 -20.20 -9.53
C LEU A 202 12.62 -21.24 -10.47
N LYS A 203 12.17 -22.51 -10.41
CA LYS A 203 12.65 -23.60 -11.29
C LYS A 203 11.95 -23.64 -12.65
N ASN A 204 10.88 -22.84 -12.84
CA ASN A 204 10.16 -22.82 -14.09
C ASN A 204 11.01 -22.19 -15.21
N PRO A 205 11.27 -22.88 -16.34
CA PRO A 205 12.11 -22.34 -17.41
C PRO A 205 11.56 -21.04 -18.03
N LEU A 206 10.27 -20.73 -17.86
CA LEU A 206 9.69 -19.45 -18.22
C LEU A 206 10.29 -18.28 -17.42
N PHE A 207 10.69 -18.49 -16.16
CA PHE A 207 11.39 -17.50 -15.36
C PHE A 207 12.80 -17.21 -15.87
N GLY A 208 13.50 -18.25 -16.35
CA GLY A 208 14.79 -18.11 -17.02
C GLY A 208 14.69 -17.24 -18.28
N SER A 209 13.65 -17.42 -19.09
CA SER A 209 13.43 -16.62 -20.30
C SER A 209 13.08 -15.16 -19.99
N LEU A 210 12.39 -14.89 -18.89
CA LEU A 210 12.12 -13.51 -18.39
C LEU A 210 13.42 -12.82 -17.93
N TYR A 211 14.33 -13.57 -17.30
CA TYR A 211 15.63 -13.04 -16.88
C TYR A 211 16.48 -12.64 -18.09
N TYR A 212 16.56 -13.49 -19.11
CA TYR A 212 17.26 -13.17 -20.37
C TYR A 212 16.65 -11.97 -21.12
N ASN A 213 15.32 -11.83 -21.10
CA ASN A 213 14.68 -10.65 -21.69
C ASN A 213 14.92 -9.36 -20.88
N PHE A 214 15.13 -9.45 -19.56
CA PHE A 214 15.45 -8.31 -18.72
C PHE A 214 16.88 -7.81 -18.95
N ASP A 215 17.85 -8.71 -19.12
CA ASP A 215 19.22 -8.39 -19.52
C ASP A 215 19.27 -7.76 -20.93
N PHE A 216 18.41 -8.21 -21.84
CA PHE A 216 18.28 -7.63 -23.18
C PHE A 216 17.74 -6.18 -23.11
N ILE A 217 16.78 -5.90 -22.21
CA ILE A 217 16.24 -4.54 -22.03
C ILE A 217 17.31 -3.62 -21.42
N ILE A 218 18.07 -4.06 -20.43
CA ILE A 218 19.16 -3.31 -19.83
C ILE A 218 20.26 -3.03 -20.86
N TRP A 219 20.63 -4.02 -21.69
CA TRP A 219 21.61 -3.87 -22.74
C TRP A 219 21.15 -2.89 -23.83
N PHE A 220 19.86 -2.92 -24.19
CA PHE A 220 19.29 -2.07 -25.23
C PHE A 220 19.06 -0.62 -24.76
N THR A 221 18.79 -0.39 -23.48
CA THR A 221 18.53 0.94 -22.91
C THR A 221 19.78 1.67 -22.41
N GLY A 222 20.91 0.96 -22.32
CA GLY A 222 22.20 1.56 -21.91
C GLY A 222 22.23 2.06 -20.48
N LEU A 223 21.35 1.55 -19.59
CA LEU A 223 21.28 1.84 -18.15
C LEU A 223 22.16 0.89 -17.35
#